data_cb68c3dc6a97e0cedb5e840f49a46833
#
_entry.id   cb68c3dc6a97e0cedb5e840f49a46833
#
_cell.length_a   1.000
_cell.length_b   1.000
_cell.length_c   1.000
_cell.angle_alpha   90.00
_cell.angle_beta   90.00
_cell.angle_gamma   90.00
#
_symmetry.space_group_name_H-M   'P 1'
#
loop_
_entity.id
_entity.type
_entity.pdbx_description
1 polymer ?
#
loop_
_entity_poly.entity_id
_entity_poly.type
_entity_poly.pdbx_seq_one_letter_code
_entity_poly.pdbx_strand_id
1 'polypeptide(L)'
;MAHCAGPAGRVLAFEADEALAGAARRNLASMSWVEVRADASSQPDGEAFDAILVNAGVTHPLDAWLDALAPGGRLILPMTSTMVPMGNIGKGLVFLVTRASDDSFAARVFGFVVVYSAVGIRDAWLNDRLGMQMMAGPQQWQAVTRLRRDPHEPTSTCWLHGPSFCLSA
;
A
#
# COMPACT_ATOMS: atom_id res chain seq x y z
N MET A 1 -11.50 -0.88 -10.32
CA MET A 1 -11.93 0.35 -9.60
C MET A 1 -12.83 1.23 -10.46
N ALA A 2 -12.49 1.60 -11.71
CA ALA A 2 -13.28 2.51 -12.54
C ALA A 2 -14.77 2.12 -12.69
N HIS A 3 -15.06 0.84 -12.98
CA HIS A 3 -16.44 0.35 -13.04
C HIS A 3 -17.18 0.40 -11.70
N CYS A 4 -16.46 0.16 -10.58
CA CYS A 4 -17.07 0.21 -9.25
C CYS A 4 -17.38 1.64 -8.81
N ALA A 5 -16.53 2.60 -9.15
CA ALA A 5 -16.76 4.01 -8.84
C ALA A 5 -17.92 4.59 -9.69
N GLY A 6 -18.01 4.17 -10.95
CA GLY A 6 -19.01 4.67 -11.87
C GLY A 6 -18.86 6.17 -12.17
N PRO A 7 -19.75 6.74 -12.99
CA PRO A 7 -19.67 8.14 -13.42
C PRO A 7 -19.97 9.16 -12.31
N ALA A 8 -20.53 8.73 -11.18
CA ALA A 8 -20.74 9.59 -10.00
C ALA A 8 -19.52 9.65 -9.07
N GLY A 9 -18.54 8.75 -9.27
CA GLY A 9 -17.31 8.73 -8.51
C GLY A 9 -16.15 9.37 -9.28
N ARG A 10 -14.96 9.34 -8.68
CA ARG A 10 -13.71 9.74 -9.34
C ARG A 10 -12.64 8.68 -9.07
N VAL A 11 -11.82 8.41 -10.07
CA VAL A 11 -10.65 7.53 -9.94
C VAL A 11 -9.41 8.28 -10.41
N LEU A 12 -8.43 8.33 -9.54
CA LEU A 12 -7.10 8.81 -9.85
C LEU A 12 -6.16 7.61 -9.91
N ALA A 13 -5.57 7.36 -11.07
CA ALA A 13 -4.65 6.25 -11.29
C ALA A 13 -3.24 6.77 -11.54
N PHE A 14 -2.27 6.20 -10.83
CA PHE A 14 -0.85 6.50 -11.00
C PHE A 14 -0.15 5.34 -11.68
N GLU A 15 0.68 5.63 -12.66
CA GLU A 15 1.53 4.66 -13.34
C GLU A 15 2.94 5.25 -13.51
N ALA A 16 3.96 4.50 -13.08
CA ALA A 16 5.35 4.96 -13.13
C ALA A 16 5.95 4.95 -14.55
N ASP A 17 5.46 4.04 -15.40
CA ASP A 17 5.90 3.94 -16.79
C ASP A 17 5.02 4.81 -17.71
N GLU A 18 5.66 5.77 -18.39
CA GLU A 18 4.95 6.71 -19.27
C GLU A 18 4.24 6.03 -20.45
N ALA A 19 4.83 4.95 -21.00
CA ALA A 19 4.22 4.22 -22.11
C ALA A 19 2.96 3.47 -21.65
N LEU A 20 3.01 2.86 -20.45
CA LEU A 20 1.86 2.20 -19.83
C LEU A 20 0.80 3.22 -19.40
N ALA A 21 1.19 4.37 -18.86
CA ALA A 21 0.27 5.46 -18.55
C ALA A 21 -0.45 5.96 -19.81
N GLY A 22 0.29 6.12 -20.91
CA GLY A 22 -0.29 6.46 -22.22
C GLY A 22 -1.26 5.41 -22.74
N ALA A 23 -0.96 4.13 -22.58
CA ALA A 23 -1.87 3.04 -22.92
C ALA A 23 -3.13 3.04 -22.05
N ALA A 24 -2.96 3.25 -20.73
CA ALA A 24 -4.08 3.35 -19.80
C ALA A 24 -5.02 4.51 -20.16
N ARG A 25 -4.48 5.70 -20.47
CA ARG A 25 -5.29 6.85 -20.91
C ARG A 25 -6.13 6.53 -22.15
N ARG A 26 -5.54 5.85 -23.14
CA ARG A 26 -6.28 5.43 -24.35
C ARG A 26 -7.39 4.42 -24.02
N ASN A 27 -7.09 3.42 -23.22
CA ASN A 27 -8.03 2.34 -22.86
C ASN A 27 -9.19 2.85 -21.99
N LEU A 28 -8.97 3.89 -21.20
CA LEU A 28 -9.95 4.45 -20.27
C LEU A 28 -10.60 5.75 -20.81
N ALA A 29 -10.33 6.13 -22.06
CA ALA A 29 -10.79 7.40 -22.63
C ALA A 29 -12.32 7.59 -22.63
N SER A 30 -13.10 6.50 -22.61
CA SER A 30 -14.56 6.55 -22.50
C SER A 30 -15.07 6.76 -21.06
N MET A 31 -14.19 6.72 -20.06
CA MET A 31 -14.52 6.86 -18.64
C MET A 31 -14.07 8.23 -18.15
N SER A 32 -14.87 9.27 -18.34
CA SER A 32 -14.52 10.67 -18.00
C SER A 32 -14.24 10.89 -16.49
N TRP A 33 -14.64 9.96 -15.64
CA TRP A 33 -14.37 9.98 -14.19
C TRP A 33 -13.02 9.37 -13.80
N VAL A 34 -12.20 8.95 -14.78
CA VAL A 34 -10.86 8.37 -14.55
C VAL A 34 -9.80 9.31 -15.07
N GLU A 35 -8.90 9.72 -14.19
CA GLU A 35 -7.70 10.47 -14.50
C GLU A 35 -6.48 9.55 -14.36
N VAL A 36 -5.59 9.51 -15.37
CA VAL A 36 -4.35 8.73 -15.33
C VAL A 36 -3.16 9.69 -15.33
N ARG A 37 -2.35 9.61 -14.29
CA ARG A 37 -1.10 10.37 -14.13
C ARG A 37 0.11 9.46 -14.34
N ALA A 38 1.08 9.93 -15.12
CA ALA A 38 2.39 9.31 -15.21
C ALA A 38 3.26 9.85 -14.10
N ASP A 39 3.24 9.20 -12.94
CA ASP A 39 3.97 9.64 -11.76
C ASP A 39 4.39 8.45 -10.90
N ALA A 40 5.71 8.27 -10.76
CA ALA A 40 6.30 7.23 -9.92
C ALA A 40 6.17 7.53 -8.40
N SER A 41 5.96 8.79 -8.03
CA SER A 41 5.81 9.17 -6.61
C SER A 41 4.48 8.69 -6.03
N SER A 42 3.47 8.49 -6.88
CA SER A 42 2.12 8.02 -6.50
C SER A 42 1.52 8.83 -5.34
N GLN A 43 1.81 10.15 -5.31
CA GLN A 43 1.35 11.02 -4.22
C GLN A 43 0.06 11.75 -4.63
N PRO A 44 -1.03 11.56 -3.88
CA PRO A 44 -2.25 12.32 -4.08
C PRO A 44 -2.08 13.76 -3.58
N ASP A 45 -2.48 14.73 -4.40
CA ASP A 45 -2.32 16.17 -4.14
C ASP A 45 -3.37 16.71 -3.16
N GLY A 46 -3.31 16.31 -1.89
CA GLY A 46 -4.20 16.85 -0.84
C GLY A 46 -5.67 16.45 -0.97
N GLU A 47 -5.98 15.51 -1.85
CA GLU A 47 -7.33 14.94 -2.01
C GLU A 47 -7.58 13.83 -0.97
N ALA A 48 -8.82 13.67 -0.52
CA ALA A 48 -9.23 12.57 0.34
C ALA A 48 -9.89 11.45 -0.49
N PHE A 49 -9.55 10.19 -0.18
CA PHE A 49 -10.01 9.02 -0.89
C PHE A 49 -10.72 8.02 0.04
N ASP A 50 -11.85 7.50 -0.42
CA ASP A 50 -12.56 6.40 0.26
C ASP A 50 -11.82 5.06 0.10
N ALA A 51 -11.04 4.91 -0.97
CA ALA A 51 -10.29 3.68 -1.22
C ALA A 51 -9.01 3.96 -2.02
N ILE A 52 -7.90 3.41 -1.53
CA ILE A 52 -6.60 3.40 -2.22
C ILE A 52 -6.22 1.94 -2.45
N LEU A 53 -5.90 1.58 -3.69
CA LEU A 53 -5.36 0.29 -4.07
C LEU A 53 -3.94 0.45 -4.59
N VAL A 54 -2.97 -0.07 -3.85
CA VAL A 54 -1.60 -0.22 -4.33
C VAL A 54 -1.50 -1.53 -5.11
N ASN A 55 -1.20 -1.45 -6.41
CA ASN A 55 -1.12 -2.63 -7.28
C ASN A 55 0.33 -3.01 -7.61
N ALA A 56 1.21 -2.86 -6.63
CA ALA A 56 2.62 -3.24 -6.70
C ALA A 56 3.13 -3.60 -5.31
N GLY A 57 4.18 -4.41 -5.22
CA GLY A 57 4.77 -4.79 -3.93
C GLY A 57 5.63 -3.67 -3.34
N VAL A 58 5.29 -3.19 -2.16
CA VAL A 58 6.05 -2.18 -1.42
C VAL A 58 6.65 -2.76 -0.15
N THR A 59 7.57 -2.05 0.49
CA THR A 59 8.14 -2.43 1.81
C THR A 59 7.49 -1.70 2.97
N HIS A 60 6.76 -0.62 2.68
CA HIS A 60 6.13 0.24 3.68
C HIS A 60 4.99 1.06 3.04
N PRO A 61 4.03 1.53 3.82
CA PRO A 61 3.08 2.53 3.35
C PRO A 61 3.78 3.87 3.13
N LEU A 62 3.35 4.67 2.16
CA LEU A 62 3.73 6.07 2.11
C LEU A 62 2.84 6.87 3.06
N ASP A 63 3.42 7.84 3.77
CA ASP A 63 2.67 8.75 4.64
C ASP A 63 1.58 9.49 3.86
N ALA A 64 1.88 9.91 2.63
CA ALA A 64 0.91 10.56 1.74
C ALA A 64 -0.34 9.70 1.44
N TRP A 65 -0.20 8.39 1.39
CA TRP A 65 -1.37 7.51 1.20
C TRP A 65 -2.23 7.43 2.46
N LEU A 66 -1.60 7.38 3.63
CA LEU A 66 -2.31 7.34 4.92
C LEU A 66 -3.03 8.66 5.18
N ASP A 67 -2.37 9.79 4.89
CA ASP A 67 -2.93 11.14 5.03
C ASP A 67 -4.12 11.37 4.07
N ALA A 68 -4.04 10.80 2.86
CA ALA A 68 -5.08 10.93 1.85
C ALA A 68 -6.30 10.02 2.07
N LEU A 69 -6.29 9.11 3.04
CA LEU A 69 -7.49 8.34 3.37
C LEU A 69 -8.55 9.23 4.05
N ALA A 70 -9.76 9.23 3.54
CA ALA A 70 -10.90 9.81 4.25
C ALA A 70 -11.18 9.03 5.56
N PRO A 71 -11.84 9.61 6.56
CA PRO A 71 -12.35 8.84 7.70
C PRO A 71 -13.23 7.67 7.24
N GLY A 72 -12.92 6.45 7.67
CA GLY A 72 -13.52 5.20 7.17
C GLY A 72 -12.91 4.70 5.86
N GLY A 73 -12.01 5.46 5.24
CA GLY A 73 -11.31 5.09 4.00
C GLY A 73 -10.40 3.87 4.19
N ARG A 74 -10.15 3.15 3.11
CA ARG A 74 -9.45 1.86 3.10
C ARG A 74 -8.28 1.87 2.13
N LEU A 75 -7.14 1.36 2.59
CA LEU A 75 -5.95 1.12 1.78
C LEU A 75 -5.70 -0.39 1.67
N ILE A 76 -5.60 -0.89 0.45
CA ILE A 76 -5.11 -2.23 0.14
C ILE A 76 -3.61 -2.12 -0.14
N LEU A 77 -2.80 -2.72 0.74
CA LEU A 77 -1.35 -2.53 0.78
C LEU A 77 -0.62 -3.88 0.67
N PRO A 78 -0.11 -4.24 -0.53
CA PRO A 78 0.74 -5.42 -0.70
C PRO A 78 2.16 -5.14 -0.19
N MET A 79 2.50 -5.63 0.99
CA MET A 79 3.86 -5.54 1.54
C MET A 79 4.64 -6.80 1.21
N THR A 80 5.72 -6.64 0.45
CA THR A 80 6.48 -7.77 -0.10
C THR A 80 7.97 -7.65 0.13
N SER A 81 8.61 -8.80 0.37
CA SER A 81 10.06 -8.95 0.33
C SER A 81 10.47 -9.57 -1.00
N THR A 82 11.55 -9.07 -1.57
CA THR A 82 12.20 -9.62 -2.78
C THR A 82 13.47 -10.36 -2.39
N MET A 83 13.76 -11.44 -3.09
CA MET A 83 15.03 -12.17 -2.99
C MET A 83 15.76 -12.11 -4.33
N VAL A 84 17.10 -12.06 -4.28
CA VAL A 84 17.95 -11.94 -5.47
C VAL A 84 17.58 -12.86 -6.63
N PRO A 85 17.21 -14.15 -6.43
CA PRO A 85 16.86 -15.03 -7.55
C PRO A 85 15.51 -14.69 -8.21
N MET A 86 14.67 -13.88 -7.57
CA MET A 86 13.33 -13.53 -8.05
C MET A 86 13.27 -12.21 -8.85
N GLY A 87 14.41 -11.54 -9.02
CA GLY A 87 14.47 -10.25 -9.71
C GLY A 87 13.59 -9.19 -9.02
N ASN A 88 12.67 -8.60 -9.77
CA ASN A 88 11.75 -7.58 -9.29
C ASN A 88 10.38 -8.12 -8.82
N ILE A 89 10.26 -9.44 -8.64
CA ILE A 89 9.04 -10.06 -8.09
C ILE A 89 9.19 -10.21 -6.58
N GLY A 90 8.21 -9.71 -5.83
CA GLY A 90 8.14 -9.84 -4.38
C GLY A 90 7.07 -10.82 -3.93
N LYS A 91 7.31 -11.49 -2.82
CA LYS A 91 6.33 -12.29 -2.07
C LYS A 91 5.97 -11.58 -0.78
N GLY A 92 4.71 -11.61 -0.39
CA GLY A 92 4.33 -10.96 0.84
C GLY A 92 2.89 -11.13 1.25
N LEU A 93 2.47 -10.19 2.10
CA LEU A 93 1.15 -10.11 2.68
C LEU A 93 0.43 -8.89 2.13
N VAL A 94 -0.85 -9.04 1.89
CA VAL A 94 -1.73 -7.90 1.61
C VAL A 94 -2.38 -7.47 2.92
N PHE A 95 -2.18 -6.23 3.29
CA PHE A 95 -2.85 -5.60 4.42
C PHE A 95 -4.06 -4.80 3.94
N LEU A 96 -5.14 -4.92 4.68
CA LEU A 96 -6.24 -3.96 4.65
C LEU A 96 -6.02 -2.99 5.81
N VAL A 97 -5.77 -1.73 5.50
CA VAL A 97 -5.67 -0.64 6.46
C VAL A 97 -6.93 0.21 6.35
N THR A 98 -7.54 0.55 7.48
CA THR A 98 -8.74 1.40 7.54
C THR A 98 -8.48 2.57 8.47
N ARG A 99 -8.67 3.81 8.00
CA ARG A 99 -8.60 5.00 8.83
C ARG A 99 -9.86 5.13 9.67
N ALA A 100 -9.71 5.22 10.99
CA ALA A 100 -10.81 5.53 11.89
C ALA A 100 -11.08 7.05 11.97
N SER A 101 -12.17 7.43 12.62
CA SER A 101 -12.56 8.85 12.78
C SER A 101 -11.65 9.66 13.70
N ASP A 102 -10.86 8.98 14.53
CA ASP A 102 -9.88 9.56 15.46
C ASP A 102 -8.45 9.60 14.90
N ASP A 103 -8.29 9.45 13.59
CA ASP A 103 -7.02 9.37 12.88
C ASP A 103 -6.15 8.16 13.22
N SER A 104 -6.69 7.20 13.93
CA SER A 104 -6.05 5.89 14.10
C SER A 104 -6.25 5.00 12.88
N PHE A 105 -5.41 3.97 12.74
CA PHE A 105 -5.49 3.04 11.61
C PHE A 105 -5.60 1.60 12.13
N ALA A 106 -6.75 0.98 11.88
CA ALA A 106 -6.88 -0.46 12.01
C ALA A 106 -6.16 -1.14 10.82
N ALA A 107 -5.48 -2.24 11.11
CA ALA A 107 -4.79 -3.02 10.06
C ALA A 107 -5.03 -4.50 10.27
N ARG A 108 -5.18 -5.25 9.19
CA ARG A 108 -5.24 -6.71 9.26
C ARG A 108 -4.70 -7.34 7.98
N VAL A 109 -4.18 -8.53 8.10
CA VAL A 109 -3.80 -9.31 6.92
C VAL A 109 -5.07 -9.74 6.18
N PHE A 110 -5.06 -9.51 4.88
CA PHE A 110 -6.15 -9.85 3.96
C PHE A 110 -5.84 -11.09 3.13
N GLY A 111 -4.56 -11.33 2.81
CA GLY A 111 -4.14 -12.48 2.03
C GLY A 111 -2.64 -12.48 1.72
N PHE A 112 -2.22 -13.48 0.94
CA PHE A 112 -0.88 -13.57 0.39
C PHE A 112 -0.83 -13.01 -1.02
N VAL A 113 0.33 -12.54 -1.43
CA VAL A 113 0.55 -12.00 -2.77
C VAL A 113 1.93 -12.34 -3.30
N VAL A 114 2.00 -12.54 -4.61
CA VAL A 114 3.23 -12.51 -5.41
C VAL A 114 3.00 -11.48 -6.50
N VAL A 115 3.77 -10.41 -6.50
CA VAL A 115 3.53 -9.26 -7.37
C VAL A 115 4.85 -8.56 -7.70
N TYR A 116 4.88 -7.83 -8.82
CA TYR A 116 6.00 -6.97 -9.17
C TYR A 116 6.22 -5.89 -8.12
N SER A 117 7.50 -5.60 -7.87
CA SER A 117 7.91 -4.56 -6.93
C SER A 117 7.62 -3.17 -7.48
N ALA A 118 7.14 -2.29 -6.62
CA ALA A 118 6.98 -0.88 -6.96
C ALA A 118 8.33 -0.23 -7.27
N VAL A 119 8.35 0.64 -8.25
CA VAL A 119 9.52 1.44 -8.62
C VAL A 119 9.60 2.64 -7.68
N GLY A 120 10.79 2.89 -7.10
CA GLY A 120 11.06 4.08 -6.28
C GLY A 120 10.47 4.09 -4.86
N ILE A 121 9.72 3.05 -4.48
CA ILE A 121 9.02 2.98 -3.17
C ILE A 121 9.47 1.76 -2.36
N ARG A 122 10.74 1.42 -2.40
CA ARG A 122 11.26 0.28 -1.64
C ARG A 122 12.49 0.70 -0.84
N ASP A 123 12.54 0.20 0.38
CA ASP A 123 13.64 0.33 1.31
C ASP A 123 14.30 -1.04 1.52
N ALA A 124 15.63 -1.12 1.39
CA ALA A 124 16.36 -2.38 1.46
C ALA A 124 16.34 -3.01 2.86
N TRP A 125 16.46 -2.18 3.90
CA TRP A 125 16.43 -2.66 5.28
C TRP A 125 15.04 -3.20 5.65
N LEU A 126 13.97 -2.50 5.26
CA LEU A 126 12.60 -2.97 5.46
C LEU A 126 12.31 -4.23 4.63
N ASN A 127 12.88 -4.36 3.44
CA ASN A 127 12.76 -5.57 2.63
C ASN A 127 13.24 -6.82 3.38
N ASP A 128 14.42 -6.73 3.99
CA ASP A 128 15.02 -7.85 4.70
C ASP A 128 14.27 -8.16 6.00
N ARG A 129 13.89 -7.12 6.74
CA ARG A 129 13.07 -7.29 7.96
C ARG A 129 11.71 -7.90 7.67
N LEU A 130 11.04 -7.45 6.63
CA LEU A 130 9.75 -8.01 6.21
C LEU A 130 9.88 -9.50 5.86
N GLY A 131 10.94 -9.87 5.13
CA GLY A 131 11.25 -11.27 4.83
C GLY A 131 11.42 -12.12 6.09
N MET A 132 12.19 -11.64 7.06
CA MET A 132 12.39 -12.31 8.36
C MET A 132 11.10 -12.43 9.15
N GLN A 133 10.30 -11.37 9.22
CA GLN A 133 9.03 -11.37 9.97
C GLN A 133 8.01 -12.33 9.36
N MET A 134 7.98 -12.46 8.04
CA MET A 134 7.10 -13.43 7.38
C MET A 134 7.50 -14.87 7.69
N MET A 135 8.81 -15.16 7.83
CA MET A 135 9.33 -16.49 8.16
C MET A 135 9.12 -16.86 9.64
N ALA A 136 8.90 -15.89 10.53
CA ALA A 136 8.65 -16.13 11.95
C ALA A 136 7.31 -16.84 12.24
N GLY A 137 6.45 -16.93 11.23
CA GLY A 137 5.23 -17.74 11.26
C GLY A 137 3.93 -16.94 11.27
N PRO A 138 2.82 -17.61 10.89
CA PRO A 138 1.55 -16.95 10.66
C PRO A 138 0.92 -16.33 11.92
N GLN A 139 1.20 -16.87 13.08
CA GLN A 139 0.63 -16.39 14.34
C GLN A 139 0.99 -14.92 14.61
N GLN A 140 2.19 -14.49 14.22
CA GLN A 140 2.66 -13.14 14.49
C GLN A 140 1.99 -12.09 13.57
N TRP A 141 1.94 -12.34 12.26
CA TRP A 141 1.31 -11.38 11.35
C TRP A 141 -0.23 -11.43 11.37
N GLN A 142 -0.83 -12.56 11.80
CA GLN A 142 -2.28 -12.65 12.05
C GLN A 142 -2.71 -11.86 13.28
N ALA A 143 -1.81 -11.64 14.24
CA ALA A 143 -2.06 -10.82 15.42
C ALA A 143 -2.05 -9.31 15.14
N VAL A 144 -1.61 -8.89 13.95
CA VAL A 144 -1.62 -7.46 13.59
C VAL A 144 -3.04 -6.94 13.52
N THR A 145 -3.32 -5.91 14.34
CA THR A 145 -4.63 -5.26 14.41
C THR A 145 -4.60 -3.78 14.08
N ARG A 146 -3.41 -3.15 14.09
CA ARG A 146 -3.27 -1.71 13.87
C ARG A 146 -1.99 -1.35 13.11
N LEU A 147 -2.04 -0.18 12.48
CA LEU A 147 -0.90 0.53 11.95
C LEU A 147 -0.74 1.82 12.77
N ARG A 148 0.43 2.00 13.38
CA ARG A 148 0.77 3.16 14.21
C ARG A 148 1.73 4.07 13.46
N ARG A 149 1.63 5.37 13.70
CA ARG A 149 2.53 6.41 13.19
C ARG A 149 3.20 7.21 14.30
N ASP A 150 2.80 6.97 15.55
CA ASP A 150 3.39 7.63 16.71
C ASP A 150 4.83 7.16 16.94
N PRO A 151 5.76 8.05 17.29
CA PRO A 151 7.12 7.66 17.67
C PRO A 151 7.10 6.79 18.92
N HIS A 152 7.72 5.64 18.88
CA HIS A 152 7.88 4.73 20.03
C HIS A 152 9.05 3.77 19.82
N GLU A 153 9.61 3.27 20.90
CA GLU A 153 10.57 2.18 20.83
C GLU A 153 9.89 0.86 20.44
N PRO A 154 10.56 0.00 19.66
CA PRO A 154 10.02 -1.31 19.32
C PRO A 154 9.70 -2.14 20.55
N THR A 155 8.50 -2.74 20.57
CA THR A 155 8.05 -3.64 21.65
C THR A 155 7.77 -5.03 21.10
N SER A 156 7.48 -5.99 21.97
CA SER A 156 7.10 -7.35 21.57
C SER A 156 5.79 -7.43 20.79
N THR A 157 4.97 -6.38 20.80
CA THR A 157 3.75 -6.29 20.01
C THR A 157 3.99 -5.77 18.58
N CYS A 158 5.17 -5.20 18.28
CA CYS A 158 5.52 -4.68 16.98
C CYS A 158 5.90 -5.85 16.06
N TRP A 159 5.04 -6.15 15.08
CA TRP A 159 5.36 -7.15 14.07
C TRP A 159 6.37 -6.61 13.04
N LEU A 160 6.14 -5.42 12.52
CA LEU A 160 7.09 -4.73 11.65
C LEU A 160 7.15 -3.25 12.05
N HIS A 161 8.31 -2.84 12.56
CA HIS A 161 8.57 -1.47 12.98
C HIS A 161 9.49 -0.80 11.98
N GLY A 162 9.04 0.29 11.38
CA GLY A 162 9.78 1.14 10.46
C GLY A 162 9.97 2.55 11.02
N PRO A 163 10.68 3.44 10.28
CA PRO A 163 10.97 4.80 10.75
C PRO A 163 9.72 5.66 10.96
N SER A 164 8.67 5.50 10.15
CA SER A 164 7.45 6.31 10.19
C SER A 164 6.17 5.51 10.44
N PHE A 165 6.29 4.19 10.62
CA PHE A 165 5.13 3.33 10.85
C PHE A 165 5.46 2.11 11.71
N CYS A 166 4.45 1.52 12.33
CA CYS A 166 4.56 0.23 12.99
C CYS A 166 3.26 -0.57 12.80
N LEU A 167 3.40 -1.77 12.23
CA LEU A 167 2.34 -2.77 12.25
C LEU A 167 2.43 -3.57 13.55
N SER A 168 1.38 -3.55 14.36
CA SER A 168 1.39 -4.16 15.69
C SER A 168 0.08 -4.86 16.05
N ALA A 169 0.16 -5.74 17.04
CA ALA A 169 -1.00 -6.35 17.67
C ALA A 169 -1.83 -5.33 18.47
#